data_9e30f7e0780adfe61560ada6607cbf65
#
_entry.id   9e30f7e0780adfe61560ada6607cbf65
#
_cell.length_a   1.000
_cell.length_b   1.000
_cell.length_c   1.000
_cell.angle_alpha   90.00
_cell.angle_beta   90.00
_cell.angle_gamma   90.00
#
_symmetry.space_group_name_H-M   'P 1'
#
loop_
_entity.id
_entity.type
_entity.pdbx_description
1 polymer ?
#
loop_
_entity_poly.entity_id
_entity_poly.type
_entity_poly.pdbx_seq_one_letter_code
_entity_poly.pdbx_strand_id
1 'polypeptide(L)'
;MNKKHMKKRLLIFAAAILMIITTVTVHYKTEVRSEAAGIKTQQETKKKIIGATLASSQASYQYAIGNLLVAEAEKDSDYKLEIQYAEWNVKKQEEQMRDFIRRKVDAIIFCPVNAKSYLNVLREAKNAGIPVINLNMKVDTVSAEYITTYVGASMSEEADLAGQLVVECLNGKKGKVGIIEGSQGTDPQIYRTQTFLEYLSSYPDVEVVGIEEANWSRAKAGLAASRLLSQNPDINVFYCHDSNMALGVYDMLKARGIQDKIQVIGIGNETEHMEAVKSGKLYGIVTQPPEYEAEYAWSCAKRAASGEILRLWYKNLVVSLTKDNIDTYFRPSLD
;
A
#
# COMPACT_ATOMS: atom_id res chain seq x y z
N MET A 1 -69.96 43.49 -51.98
CA MET A 1 -68.62 42.84 -51.70
C MET A 1 -68.73 41.40 -52.20
N ASN A 2 -67.86 41.05 -53.18
CA ASN A 2 -68.03 39.92 -54.06
C ASN A 2 -67.67 38.61 -53.35
N LYS A 3 -68.60 37.68 -53.18
CA LYS A 3 -68.44 36.34 -52.50
C LYS A 3 -67.18 35.56 -52.94
N LYS A 4 -66.72 35.80 -54.17
CA LYS A 4 -65.54 35.19 -54.76
C LYS A 4 -64.22 35.67 -54.12
N HIS A 5 -64.16 36.96 -53.73
CA HIS A 5 -62.99 37.53 -53.05
C HIS A 5 -62.88 37.08 -51.59
N MET A 6 -64.02 36.86 -50.95
CA MET A 6 -64.06 36.38 -49.56
C MET A 6 -63.61 34.93 -49.43
N LYS A 7 -64.00 34.05 -50.37
CA LYS A 7 -63.55 32.68 -50.46
C LYS A 7 -62.03 32.55 -50.71
N LYS A 8 -61.49 33.42 -51.60
CA LYS A 8 -60.04 33.44 -51.87
C LYS A 8 -59.21 33.88 -50.68
N ARG A 9 -59.70 34.88 -49.91
CA ARG A 9 -59.03 35.29 -48.66
C ARG A 9 -59.11 34.21 -47.58
N LEU A 10 -60.23 33.50 -47.46
CA LEU A 10 -60.39 32.41 -46.50
C LEU A 10 -59.45 31.21 -46.82
N LEU A 11 -59.27 30.91 -48.12
CA LEU A 11 -58.32 29.85 -48.52
C LEU A 11 -56.85 30.24 -48.28
N ILE A 12 -56.50 31.50 -48.49
CA ILE A 12 -55.13 32.00 -48.19
C ILE A 12 -54.85 31.97 -46.66
N PHE A 13 -55.85 32.35 -45.87
CA PHE A 13 -55.72 32.28 -44.42
C PHE A 13 -55.63 30.86 -43.89
N ALA A 14 -56.43 29.93 -44.45
CA ALA A 14 -56.34 28.49 -44.10
C ALA A 14 -55.01 27.85 -44.51
N ALA A 15 -54.49 28.23 -45.68
CA ALA A 15 -53.13 27.74 -46.10
C ALA A 15 -51.97 28.32 -45.24
N ALA A 16 -52.10 29.60 -44.84
CA ALA A 16 -51.12 30.22 -43.91
C ALA A 16 -51.13 29.56 -42.51
N ILE A 17 -52.32 29.28 -41.99
CA ILE A 17 -52.48 28.56 -40.69
C ILE A 17 -51.92 27.13 -40.80
N LEU A 18 -52.18 26.43 -41.91
CA LEU A 18 -51.64 25.07 -42.14
C LEU A 18 -50.11 25.07 -42.26
N MET A 19 -49.49 26.09 -42.89
CA MET A 19 -48.05 26.24 -42.91
C MET A 19 -47.45 26.54 -41.56
N ILE A 20 -48.08 27.37 -40.73
CA ILE A 20 -47.65 27.65 -39.37
C ILE A 20 -47.72 26.40 -38.49
N ILE A 21 -48.80 25.62 -38.58
CA ILE A 21 -48.93 24.36 -37.82
C ILE A 21 -47.89 23.34 -38.27
N THR A 22 -47.57 23.22 -39.56
CA THR A 22 -46.54 22.30 -40.06
C THR A 22 -45.14 22.72 -39.67
N THR A 23 -44.82 24.05 -39.71
CA THR A 23 -43.51 24.54 -39.23
C THR A 23 -43.36 24.36 -37.70
N VAL A 24 -44.37 24.64 -36.91
CA VAL A 24 -44.34 24.44 -35.44
C VAL A 24 -44.20 22.92 -35.10
N THR A 25 -44.94 22.04 -35.80
CA THR A 25 -44.81 20.58 -35.56
C THR A 25 -43.45 19.99 -36.02
N VAL A 26 -42.87 20.56 -37.09
CA VAL A 26 -41.50 20.14 -37.52
C VAL A 26 -40.46 20.68 -36.55
N HIS A 27 -40.63 21.91 -36.07
CA HIS A 27 -39.70 22.50 -35.08
C HIS A 27 -39.77 21.73 -33.74
N TYR A 28 -40.98 21.45 -33.26
CA TYR A 28 -41.17 20.64 -32.04
C TYR A 28 -40.60 19.21 -32.17
N LYS A 29 -40.83 18.55 -33.33
CA LYS A 29 -40.23 17.23 -33.59
C LYS A 29 -38.69 17.25 -33.70
N THR A 30 -38.10 18.36 -34.20
CA THR A 30 -36.66 18.51 -34.23
C THR A 30 -36.08 18.85 -32.86
N GLU A 31 -36.72 19.67 -32.05
CA GLU A 31 -36.29 19.90 -30.66
C GLU A 31 -36.41 18.63 -29.81
N VAL A 32 -37.52 17.94 -29.83
CA VAL A 32 -37.72 16.66 -29.11
C VAL A 32 -36.73 15.57 -29.61
N ARG A 33 -36.38 15.60 -30.90
CA ARG A 33 -35.34 14.68 -31.43
C ARG A 33 -33.93 15.10 -31.06
N SER A 34 -33.64 16.39 -30.91
CA SER A 34 -32.35 16.89 -30.41
C SER A 34 -32.21 16.69 -28.90
N GLU A 35 -33.28 16.86 -28.11
CA GLU A 35 -33.29 16.47 -26.70
C GLU A 35 -33.21 14.96 -26.51
N ALA A 36 -33.91 14.16 -27.28
CA ALA A 36 -33.78 12.69 -27.27
C ALA A 36 -32.44 12.19 -27.82
N ALA A 37 -31.77 12.95 -28.68
CA ALA A 37 -30.39 12.65 -29.13
C ALA A 37 -29.34 13.21 -28.16
N GLY A 38 -29.69 14.24 -27.35
CA GLY A 38 -28.85 14.74 -26.25
C GLY A 38 -28.98 13.90 -24.98
N ILE A 39 -30.07 13.17 -24.81
CA ILE A 39 -30.20 12.02 -23.89
C ILE A 39 -29.67 10.76 -24.61
N LYS A 40 -28.47 10.84 -25.19
CA LYS A 40 -27.60 9.67 -25.18
C LYS A 40 -27.38 9.40 -23.69
N THR A 41 -28.09 8.43 -23.16
CA THR A 41 -27.70 7.69 -21.96
C THR A 41 -26.19 7.76 -21.90
N GLN A 42 -25.63 8.53 -20.97
CA GLN A 42 -24.34 8.16 -20.37
C GLN A 42 -24.61 6.74 -19.87
N GLN A 43 -24.33 5.78 -20.73
CA GLN A 43 -24.14 4.41 -20.30
C GLN A 43 -23.00 4.55 -19.32
N GLU A 44 -23.31 4.60 -18.01
CA GLU A 44 -22.29 4.52 -16.97
C GLU A 44 -21.46 3.29 -17.35
N THR A 45 -20.32 3.53 -17.92
CA THR A 45 -19.38 2.44 -18.23
C THR A 45 -19.08 1.80 -16.89
N LYS A 46 -19.55 0.57 -16.71
CA LYS A 46 -19.38 -0.16 -15.46
C LYS A 46 -17.90 -0.17 -15.14
N LYS A 47 -17.50 0.55 -14.09
CA LYS A 47 -16.11 0.63 -13.67
C LYS A 47 -15.55 -0.78 -13.46
N LYS A 48 -14.35 -1.01 -13.92
CA LYS A 48 -13.58 -2.20 -13.60
C LYS A 48 -13.28 -2.25 -12.09
N ILE A 49 -13.22 -3.44 -11.54
CA ILE A 49 -13.06 -3.64 -10.10
C ILE A 49 -11.65 -4.17 -9.80
N ILE A 50 -10.90 -3.47 -8.99
CA ILE A 50 -9.68 -3.96 -8.38
C ILE A 50 -10.02 -4.31 -6.93
N GLY A 51 -9.90 -5.61 -6.59
CA GLY A 51 -10.00 -6.08 -5.21
C GLY A 51 -8.67 -5.91 -4.50
N ALA A 52 -8.68 -5.47 -3.25
CA ALA A 52 -7.47 -5.45 -2.42
C ALA A 52 -7.72 -6.20 -1.10
N THR A 53 -6.80 -7.08 -0.72
CA THR A 53 -6.79 -7.70 0.60
C THR A 53 -5.44 -7.50 1.27
N LEU A 54 -5.45 -6.77 2.41
CA LEU A 54 -4.28 -6.42 3.19
C LEU A 54 -4.25 -7.23 4.49
N ALA A 55 -3.05 -7.42 5.05
CA ALA A 55 -2.86 -8.29 6.21
C ALA A 55 -3.63 -7.83 7.45
N SER A 56 -3.61 -6.53 7.77
CA SER A 56 -4.34 -6.00 8.93
C SER A 56 -4.50 -4.48 8.88
N SER A 57 -5.64 -3.97 9.36
CA SER A 57 -5.87 -2.55 9.60
C SER A 57 -5.23 -2.05 10.90
N GLN A 58 -4.78 -2.96 11.77
CA GLN A 58 -4.16 -2.63 13.06
C GLN A 58 -2.66 -2.36 12.96
N ALA A 59 -2.01 -2.78 11.86
CA ALA A 59 -0.62 -2.43 11.58
C ALA A 59 -0.57 -1.08 10.87
N SER A 60 0.13 -0.10 11.47
CA SER A 60 0.16 1.30 10.98
C SER A 60 0.56 1.40 9.51
N TYR A 61 1.60 0.69 9.10
CA TYR A 61 2.08 0.67 7.72
C TYR A 61 1.04 0.11 6.73
N GLN A 62 0.38 -1.01 7.06
CA GLN A 62 -0.67 -1.61 6.23
C GLN A 62 -1.90 -0.69 6.13
N TYR A 63 -2.24 0.00 7.21
CA TYR A 63 -3.33 0.98 7.23
C TYR A 63 -2.99 2.20 6.36
N ALA A 64 -1.74 2.69 6.43
CA ALA A 64 -1.27 3.79 5.60
C ALA A 64 -1.34 3.43 4.10
N ILE A 65 -0.84 2.25 3.69
CA ILE A 65 -0.97 1.75 2.32
C ILE A 65 -2.44 1.68 1.89
N GLY A 66 -3.32 1.17 2.74
CA GLY A 66 -4.75 1.06 2.43
C GLY A 66 -5.39 2.41 2.14
N ASN A 67 -5.12 3.43 2.95
CA ASN A 67 -5.61 4.79 2.74
C ASN A 67 -5.05 5.42 1.46
N LEU A 68 -3.78 5.17 1.16
CA LEU A 68 -3.14 5.65 -0.07
C LEU A 68 -3.72 4.96 -1.32
N LEU A 69 -4.00 3.65 -1.27
CA LEU A 69 -4.71 2.94 -2.35
C LEU A 69 -6.12 3.52 -2.58
N VAL A 70 -6.85 3.87 -1.51
CA VAL A 70 -8.14 4.55 -1.63
C VAL A 70 -7.98 5.90 -2.31
N ALA A 71 -6.99 6.71 -1.91
CA ALA A 71 -6.72 8.00 -2.51
C ALA A 71 -6.32 7.89 -4.00
N GLU A 72 -5.58 6.85 -4.41
CA GLU A 72 -5.28 6.58 -5.82
C GLU A 72 -6.54 6.18 -6.61
N ALA A 73 -7.40 5.35 -6.02
CA ALA A 73 -8.63 4.92 -6.66
C ALA A 73 -9.66 6.07 -6.84
N GLU A 74 -9.70 7.03 -5.92
CA GLU A 74 -10.58 8.20 -6.02
C GLU A 74 -10.24 9.11 -7.20
N LYS A 75 -8.99 9.11 -7.65
CA LYS A 75 -8.54 9.86 -8.83
C LYS A 75 -8.94 9.19 -10.15
N ASP A 76 -9.43 7.93 -10.12
CA ASP A 76 -9.64 7.09 -11.29
C ASP A 76 -11.11 7.05 -11.71
N SER A 77 -11.40 7.35 -13.00
CA SER A 77 -12.75 7.29 -13.56
C SER A 77 -13.18 5.89 -13.98
N ASP A 78 -12.23 5.03 -14.33
CA ASP A 78 -12.48 3.75 -15.02
C ASP A 78 -12.43 2.56 -14.09
N TYR A 79 -11.78 2.72 -12.92
CA TYR A 79 -11.57 1.68 -11.93
C TYR A 79 -12.19 2.02 -10.59
N LYS A 80 -12.57 0.99 -9.85
CA LYS A 80 -13.08 1.06 -8.48
C LYS A 80 -12.27 0.12 -7.61
N LEU A 81 -11.85 0.60 -6.44
CA LEU A 81 -11.21 -0.22 -5.41
C LEU A 81 -12.25 -0.82 -4.46
N GLU A 82 -12.09 -2.10 -4.16
CA GLU A 82 -12.76 -2.77 -3.05
C GLU A 82 -11.71 -3.35 -2.10
N ILE A 83 -11.52 -2.71 -0.95
CA ILE A 83 -10.47 -3.06 0.01
C ILE A 83 -11.03 -3.82 1.21
N GLN A 84 -10.32 -4.85 1.64
CA GLN A 84 -10.62 -5.68 2.80
C GLN A 84 -9.35 -5.92 3.62
N TYR A 85 -9.51 -6.14 4.93
CA TYR A 85 -8.41 -6.46 5.84
C TYR A 85 -8.64 -7.83 6.47
N ALA A 86 -7.60 -8.65 6.45
CA ALA A 86 -7.63 -10.02 6.97
C ALA A 86 -7.49 -10.09 8.49
N GLU A 87 -6.98 -9.04 9.13
CA GLU A 87 -6.72 -8.95 10.58
C GLU A 87 -5.86 -10.11 11.08
N TRP A 88 -4.76 -10.35 10.38
CA TRP A 88 -3.79 -11.42 10.63
C TRP A 88 -4.38 -12.84 10.57
N ASN A 89 -5.55 -13.02 9.93
CA ASN A 89 -6.22 -14.31 9.78
C ASN A 89 -6.09 -14.83 8.34
N VAL A 90 -5.27 -15.86 8.16
CA VAL A 90 -5.02 -16.52 6.87
C VAL A 90 -6.30 -17.01 6.20
N LYS A 91 -7.18 -17.72 6.96
CA LYS A 91 -8.42 -18.25 6.40
C LYS A 91 -9.35 -17.16 5.91
N LYS A 92 -9.48 -16.08 6.70
CA LYS A 92 -10.26 -14.90 6.30
C LYS A 92 -9.69 -14.29 5.01
N GLN A 93 -8.36 -14.20 4.89
CA GLN A 93 -7.74 -13.65 3.69
C GLN A 93 -7.96 -14.53 2.46
N GLU A 94 -7.83 -15.85 2.59
CA GLU A 94 -8.16 -16.78 1.50
C GLU A 94 -9.63 -16.67 1.07
N GLU A 95 -10.57 -16.52 2.01
CA GLU A 95 -11.99 -16.33 1.72
C GLU A 95 -12.24 -15.01 0.97
N GLN A 96 -11.57 -13.93 1.35
CA GLN A 96 -11.60 -12.63 0.65
C GLN A 96 -11.09 -12.77 -0.79
N MET A 97 -9.96 -13.45 -1.00
CA MET A 97 -9.43 -13.70 -2.34
C MET A 97 -10.40 -14.56 -3.18
N ARG A 98 -10.95 -15.64 -2.62
CA ARG A 98 -11.93 -16.48 -3.32
C ARG A 98 -13.22 -15.72 -3.65
N ASP A 99 -13.63 -14.77 -2.80
CA ASP A 99 -14.76 -13.89 -3.12
C ASP A 99 -14.46 -13.01 -4.33
N PHE A 100 -13.30 -12.37 -4.38
CA PHE A 100 -12.86 -11.60 -5.56
C PHE A 100 -12.81 -12.48 -6.82
N ILE A 101 -12.28 -13.70 -6.71
CA ILE A 101 -12.22 -14.66 -7.83
C ILE A 101 -13.62 -15.01 -8.34
N ARG A 102 -14.56 -15.38 -7.45
CA ARG A 102 -15.95 -15.71 -7.82
C ARG A 102 -16.66 -14.56 -8.53
N ARG A 103 -16.41 -13.33 -8.07
CA ARG A 103 -17.00 -12.10 -8.63
C ARG A 103 -16.28 -11.64 -9.89
N LYS A 104 -15.19 -12.30 -10.27
CA LYS A 104 -14.39 -11.99 -11.46
C LYS A 104 -13.95 -10.52 -11.48
N VAL A 105 -13.31 -10.07 -10.39
CA VAL A 105 -12.68 -8.75 -10.37
C VAL A 105 -11.56 -8.67 -11.42
N ASP A 106 -11.24 -7.47 -11.90
CA ASP A 106 -10.29 -7.29 -12.99
C ASP A 106 -8.82 -7.46 -12.57
N ALA A 107 -8.50 -7.25 -11.29
CA ALA A 107 -7.20 -7.54 -10.67
C ALA A 107 -7.33 -7.67 -9.16
N ILE A 108 -6.35 -8.29 -8.50
CA ILE A 108 -6.26 -8.38 -7.04
C ILE A 108 -4.93 -7.77 -6.59
N ILE A 109 -4.98 -6.82 -5.65
CA ILE A 109 -3.83 -6.36 -4.86
C ILE A 109 -3.82 -7.18 -3.56
N PHE A 110 -2.69 -7.81 -3.26
CA PHE A 110 -2.59 -8.79 -2.20
C PHE A 110 -1.34 -8.58 -1.34
N CYS A 111 -1.54 -8.24 -0.07
CA CYS A 111 -0.47 -8.23 0.94
C CYS A 111 -0.72 -9.38 1.91
N PRO A 112 0.08 -10.47 1.89
CA PRO A 112 -0.20 -11.70 2.63
C PRO A 112 -0.03 -11.54 4.13
N VAL A 113 -0.82 -12.30 4.92
CA VAL A 113 -0.64 -12.45 6.37
C VAL A 113 0.65 -13.19 6.72
N ASN A 114 1.04 -14.16 5.90
CA ASN A 114 2.32 -14.86 5.97
C ASN A 114 2.80 -15.29 4.58
N ALA A 115 4.06 -15.74 4.47
CA ALA A 115 4.65 -16.06 3.18
C ALA A 115 4.13 -17.37 2.55
N LYS A 116 3.70 -18.36 3.31
CA LYS A 116 3.60 -19.76 2.85
C LYS A 116 2.17 -20.29 2.61
N SER A 117 1.13 -19.58 3.01
CA SER A 117 -0.22 -20.16 3.11
C SER A 117 -1.09 -20.05 1.86
N TYR A 118 -0.63 -19.44 0.76
CA TYR A 118 -1.53 -18.96 -0.29
C TYR A 118 -1.42 -19.67 -1.65
N LEU A 119 -0.61 -20.70 -1.77
CA LEU A 119 -0.35 -21.41 -3.02
C LEU A 119 -1.63 -21.80 -3.77
N ASN A 120 -2.62 -22.35 -3.06
CA ASN A 120 -3.85 -22.84 -3.69
C ASN A 120 -4.71 -21.70 -4.22
N VAL A 121 -4.98 -20.66 -3.42
CA VAL A 121 -5.84 -19.54 -3.84
C VAL A 121 -5.17 -18.67 -4.90
N LEU A 122 -3.84 -18.54 -4.89
CA LEU A 122 -3.10 -17.85 -5.96
C LEU A 122 -3.19 -18.61 -7.28
N ARG A 123 -3.10 -19.96 -7.24
CA ARG A 123 -3.32 -20.82 -8.40
C ARG A 123 -4.76 -20.73 -8.91
N GLU A 124 -5.76 -20.65 -8.02
CA GLU A 124 -7.16 -20.41 -8.37
C GLU A 124 -7.32 -19.07 -9.12
N ALA A 125 -6.70 -17.98 -8.64
CA ALA A 125 -6.73 -16.68 -9.30
C ALA A 125 -6.08 -16.73 -10.70
N LYS A 126 -4.90 -17.35 -10.82
CA LYS A 126 -4.21 -17.53 -12.12
C LYS A 126 -5.06 -18.32 -13.10
N ASN A 127 -5.69 -19.41 -12.66
CA ASN A 127 -6.57 -20.24 -13.50
C ASN A 127 -7.85 -19.48 -13.94
N ALA A 128 -8.31 -18.54 -13.12
CA ALA A 128 -9.43 -17.66 -13.45
C ALA A 128 -9.02 -16.49 -14.37
N GLY A 129 -7.74 -16.36 -14.71
CA GLY A 129 -7.20 -15.27 -15.51
C GLY A 129 -7.16 -13.91 -14.79
N ILE A 130 -7.20 -13.91 -13.46
CA ILE A 130 -7.20 -12.69 -12.64
C ILE A 130 -5.76 -12.41 -12.20
N PRO A 131 -5.16 -11.29 -12.65
CA PRO A 131 -3.81 -10.91 -12.23
C PRO A 131 -3.76 -10.56 -10.74
N VAL A 132 -2.69 -11.02 -10.06
CA VAL A 132 -2.44 -10.74 -8.65
C VAL A 132 -1.16 -9.91 -8.51
N ILE A 133 -1.29 -8.73 -7.90
CA ILE A 133 -0.20 -7.84 -7.55
C ILE A 133 0.16 -8.12 -6.09
N ASN A 134 1.28 -8.78 -5.86
CA ASN A 134 1.77 -9.01 -4.50
C ASN A 134 2.42 -7.73 -3.97
N LEU A 135 1.93 -7.22 -2.86
CA LEU A 135 2.28 -5.92 -2.31
C LEU A 135 3.01 -6.09 -0.97
N ASN A 136 4.07 -5.31 -0.75
CA ASN A 136 4.81 -5.14 0.50
C ASN A 136 5.46 -6.44 1.04
N MET A 137 4.72 -7.36 1.61
CA MET A 137 5.21 -8.65 2.09
C MET A 137 5.15 -9.70 0.99
N LYS A 138 6.25 -10.40 0.72
CA LYS A 138 6.31 -11.42 -0.33
C LYS A 138 5.65 -12.73 0.12
N VAL A 139 5.09 -13.44 -0.86
CA VAL A 139 4.83 -14.86 -0.73
C VAL A 139 6.12 -15.67 -0.95
N ASP A 140 6.14 -16.94 -0.56
CA ASP A 140 7.27 -17.82 -0.79
C ASP A 140 7.53 -18.06 -2.28
N THR A 141 8.70 -18.63 -2.60
CA THR A 141 9.15 -18.85 -3.98
C THR A 141 8.21 -19.76 -4.78
N VAL A 142 7.57 -20.74 -4.13
CA VAL A 142 6.63 -21.66 -4.79
C VAL A 142 5.33 -20.92 -5.16
N SER A 143 4.83 -20.09 -4.27
CA SER A 143 3.62 -19.27 -4.48
C SER A 143 3.88 -18.12 -5.46
N ALA A 144 5.12 -17.64 -5.56
CA ALA A 144 5.51 -16.53 -6.44
C ALA A 144 5.29 -16.83 -7.94
N GLU A 145 5.22 -18.10 -8.36
CA GLU A 145 4.89 -18.48 -9.74
C GLU A 145 3.45 -18.10 -10.16
N TYR A 146 2.59 -17.82 -9.19
CA TYR A 146 1.17 -17.52 -9.40
C TYR A 146 0.81 -16.04 -9.23
N ILE A 147 1.78 -15.18 -8.89
CA ILE A 147 1.61 -13.73 -8.91
C ILE A 147 2.01 -13.13 -10.24
N THR A 148 1.45 -11.97 -10.58
CA THR A 148 1.78 -11.24 -11.81
C THR A 148 3.03 -10.39 -11.62
N THR A 149 3.13 -9.71 -10.50
CA THR A 149 4.28 -8.90 -10.12
C THR A 149 4.33 -8.71 -8.60
N TYR A 150 5.51 -8.38 -8.09
CA TYR A 150 5.69 -7.89 -6.72
C TYR A 150 5.98 -6.37 -6.73
N VAL A 151 5.37 -5.66 -5.79
CA VAL A 151 5.62 -4.23 -5.51
C VAL A 151 6.05 -4.11 -4.06
N GLY A 152 7.25 -3.61 -3.82
CA GLY A 152 7.79 -3.46 -2.47
C GLY A 152 9.31 -3.44 -2.41
N ALA A 153 9.84 -3.23 -1.21
CA ALA A 153 11.28 -3.17 -0.94
C ALA A 153 11.96 -4.56 -0.92
N SER A 154 13.27 -4.56 -0.85
CA SER A 154 14.06 -5.73 -0.49
C SER A 154 14.25 -5.77 1.01
N MET A 155 13.65 -6.74 1.69
CA MET A 155 13.78 -6.90 3.14
C MET A 155 15.24 -7.15 3.57
N SER A 156 16.02 -7.80 2.71
CA SER A 156 17.45 -8.00 2.95
C SER A 156 18.24 -6.69 2.85
N GLU A 157 17.96 -5.87 1.83
CA GLU A 157 18.63 -4.57 1.68
C GLU A 157 18.29 -3.61 2.84
N GLU A 158 17.05 -3.64 3.32
CA GLU A 158 16.66 -2.90 4.52
C GLU A 158 17.43 -3.36 5.76
N ALA A 159 17.62 -4.67 5.90
CA ALA A 159 18.37 -5.26 7.02
C ALA A 159 19.86 -4.94 6.97
N ASP A 160 20.48 -4.98 5.78
CA ASP A 160 21.87 -4.58 5.59
C ASP A 160 22.07 -3.11 6.01
N LEU A 161 21.19 -2.21 5.58
CA LEU A 161 21.24 -0.81 5.95
C LEU A 161 21.00 -0.60 7.46
N ALA A 162 20.12 -1.38 8.08
CA ALA A 162 19.92 -1.35 9.51
C ALA A 162 21.18 -1.83 10.28
N GLY A 163 21.84 -2.87 9.77
CA GLY A 163 23.12 -3.35 10.29
C GLY A 163 24.21 -2.28 10.20
N GLN A 164 24.28 -1.57 9.08
CA GLN A 164 25.20 -0.43 8.91
C GLN A 164 24.94 0.66 9.97
N LEU A 165 23.67 1.03 10.19
CA LEU A 165 23.31 2.01 11.21
C LEU A 165 23.70 1.57 12.64
N VAL A 166 23.58 0.25 12.94
CA VAL A 166 24.04 -0.29 14.23
C VAL A 166 25.56 -0.14 14.39
N VAL A 167 26.34 -0.53 13.40
CA VAL A 167 27.80 -0.42 13.44
C VAL A 167 28.24 1.05 13.52
N GLU A 168 27.57 1.93 12.78
CA GLU A 168 27.81 3.37 12.78
C GLU A 168 27.53 3.99 14.16
N CYS A 169 26.38 3.71 14.78
CA CYS A 169 26.02 4.28 16.09
C CYS A 169 26.95 3.80 17.21
N LEU A 170 27.51 2.61 17.08
CA LEU A 170 28.47 2.08 18.05
C LEU A 170 29.86 2.73 17.91
N ASN A 171 30.20 3.26 16.74
CA ASN A 171 31.46 3.99 16.48
C ASN A 171 32.69 3.26 17.01
N GLY A 172 32.84 1.97 16.66
CA GLY A 172 33.97 1.12 17.05
C GLY A 172 33.93 0.60 18.50
N LYS A 173 32.86 0.87 19.25
CA LYS A 173 32.66 0.31 20.59
C LYS A 173 31.99 -1.06 20.50
N LYS A 174 32.14 -1.85 21.56
CA LYS A 174 31.39 -3.11 21.69
C LYS A 174 29.90 -2.85 21.80
N GLY A 175 29.12 -3.66 21.12
CA GLY A 175 27.65 -3.54 21.05
C GLY A 175 26.93 -4.79 21.53
N LYS A 176 25.89 -4.60 22.36
CA LYS A 176 24.88 -5.62 22.64
C LYS A 176 23.53 -5.17 22.08
N VAL A 177 23.02 -5.95 21.14
CA VAL A 177 21.85 -5.61 20.33
C VAL A 177 20.67 -6.49 20.75
N GLY A 178 19.52 -5.86 21.03
CA GLY A 178 18.24 -6.51 21.12
C GLY A 178 17.46 -6.33 19.80
N ILE A 179 16.88 -7.39 19.26
CA ILE A 179 16.02 -7.32 18.07
C ILE A 179 14.55 -7.39 18.48
N ILE A 180 13.73 -6.48 17.96
CA ILE A 180 12.27 -6.49 18.10
C ILE A 180 11.64 -6.81 16.76
N GLU A 181 11.11 -8.03 16.64
CA GLU A 181 10.55 -8.55 15.40
C GLU A 181 9.08 -8.21 15.18
N GLY A 182 8.69 -8.16 13.92
CA GLY A 182 7.29 -8.23 13.50
C GLY A 182 6.68 -9.62 13.71
N SER A 183 5.54 -9.87 13.06
CA SER A 183 4.83 -11.15 13.19
C SER A 183 5.58 -12.30 12.55
N GLN A 184 5.65 -13.42 13.25
CA GLN A 184 6.34 -14.64 12.81
C GLN A 184 5.79 -15.18 11.48
N GLY A 185 6.69 -15.66 10.63
CA GLY A 185 6.36 -16.27 9.33
C GLY A 185 6.02 -15.26 8.23
N THR A 186 6.12 -13.97 8.48
CA THR A 186 6.08 -12.93 7.44
C THR A 186 7.43 -12.80 6.76
N ASP A 187 7.42 -12.42 5.47
CA ASP A 187 8.63 -12.14 4.70
C ASP A 187 9.59 -11.16 5.41
N PRO A 188 9.14 -9.98 5.91
CA PRO A 188 10.02 -9.08 6.63
C PRO A 188 10.56 -9.67 7.95
N GLN A 189 9.79 -10.47 8.69
CA GLN A 189 10.34 -11.11 9.90
C GLN A 189 11.49 -12.04 9.55
N ILE A 190 11.32 -12.88 8.54
CA ILE A 190 12.33 -13.87 8.13
C ILE A 190 13.60 -13.18 7.63
N TYR A 191 13.47 -12.33 6.62
CA TYR A 191 14.64 -11.78 5.92
C TYR A 191 15.29 -10.62 6.65
N ARG A 192 14.54 -9.79 7.39
CA ARG A 192 15.15 -8.71 8.19
C ARG A 192 15.98 -9.26 9.33
N THR A 193 15.54 -10.35 9.99
CA THR A 193 16.34 -10.99 11.04
C THR A 193 17.56 -11.72 10.44
N GLN A 194 17.32 -12.60 9.46
CA GLN A 194 18.39 -13.41 8.90
C GLN A 194 19.52 -12.56 8.33
N THR A 195 19.19 -11.62 7.45
CA THR A 195 20.21 -10.77 6.81
C THR A 195 20.91 -9.86 7.81
N PHE A 196 20.19 -9.33 8.81
CA PHE A 196 20.80 -8.52 9.85
C PHE A 196 21.84 -9.32 10.68
N LEU A 197 21.53 -10.56 11.03
CA LEU A 197 22.44 -11.45 11.73
C LEU A 197 23.65 -11.81 10.85
N GLU A 198 23.42 -12.09 9.56
CA GLU A 198 24.49 -12.33 8.58
C GLU A 198 25.40 -11.12 8.46
N TYR A 199 24.85 -9.91 8.35
CA TYR A 199 25.64 -8.68 8.29
C TYR A 199 26.53 -8.49 9.53
N LEU A 200 25.95 -8.62 10.73
CA LEU A 200 26.69 -8.46 11.98
C LEU A 200 27.70 -9.55 12.26
N SER A 201 27.62 -10.71 11.58
CA SER A 201 28.63 -11.77 11.73
C SER A 201 30.06 -11.33 11.35
N SER A 202 30.17 -10.26 10.55
CA SER A 202 31.47 -9.64 10.20
C SER A 202 32.01 -8.68 11.28
N TYR A 203 31.24 -8.44 12.37
CA TYR A 203 31.57 -7.50 13.43
C TYR A 203 31.64 -8.21 14.79
N PRO A 204 32.77 -8.88 15.14
CA PRO A 204 32.84 -9.76 16.33
C PRO A 204 32.66 -9.03 17.67
N ASP A 205 32.80 -7.72 17.68
CA ASP A 205 32.53 -6.88 18.87
C ASP A 205 31.04 -6.47 19.02
N VAL A 206 30.15 -6.89 18.12
CA VAL A 206 28.74 -6.64 18.16
C VAL A 206 27.96 -7.95 18.33
N GLU A 207 27.30 -8.12 19.45
CA GLU A 207 26.58 -9.33 19.83
C GLU A 207 25.07 -9.10 19.81
N VAL A 208 24.31 -9.95 19.14
CA VAL A 208 22.85 -10.01 19.30
C VAL A 208 22.51 -10.88 20.52
N VAL A 209 22.04 -10.26 21.60
CA VAL A 209 21.82 -10.92 22.89
C VAL A 209 20.39 -11.40 23.12
N GLY A 210 19.48 -11.06 22.23
CA GLY A 210 18.10 -11.54 22.31
C GLY A 210 17.21 -11.00 21.20
N ILE A 211 16.15 -11.77 20.93
CA ILE A 211 15.15 -11.49 19.89
C ILE A 211 13.76 -11.69 20.53
N GLU A 212 12.87 -10.72 20.37
CA GLU A 212 11.50 -10.75 20.89
C GLU A 212 10.49 -10.29 19.85
N GLU A 213 9.39 -11.00 19.74
CA GLU A 213 8.28 -10.65 18.83
C GLU A 213 7.38 -9.57 19.43
N ALA A 214 7.01 -8.57 18.62
CA ALA A 214 6.06 -7.53 18.99
C ALA A 214 4.87 -7.38 18.03
N ASN A 215 4.78 -8.19 17.00
CA ASN A 215 3.63 -8.27 16.09
C ASN A 215 3.23 -6.90 15.49
N TRP A 216 4.20 -6.08 15.06
CA TRP A 216 4.01 -4.74 14.50
C TRP A 216 3.31 -3.75 15.45
N SER A 217 3.32 -4.02 16.76
CA SER A 217 2.63 -3.24 17.77
C SER A 217 3.60 -2.40 18.61
N ARG A 218 3.43 -1.07 18.58
CA ARG A 218 4.18 -0.11 19.39
C ARG A 218 4.17 -0.48 20.89
N ALA A 219 3.00 -0.80 21.43
CA ALA A 219 2.86 -1.16 22.84
C ALA A 219 3.57 -2.48 23.20
N LYS A 220 3.43 -3.51 22.33
CA LYS A 220 4.11 -4.78 22.56
C LYS A 220 5.62 -4.66 22.42
N ALA A 221 6.11 -3.79 21.53
CA ALA A 221 7.55 -3.55 21.36
C ALA A 221 8.19 -2.99 22.64
N GLY A 222 7.55 -2.03 23.30
CA GLY A 222 8.02 -1.55 24.61
C GLY A 222 8.07 -2.64 25.68
N LEU A 223 7.07 -3.53 25.70
CA LEU A 223 7.07 -4.68 26.64
C LEU A 223 8.16 -5.71 26.28
N ALA A 224 8.36 -6.00 25.00
CA ALA A 224 9.40 -6.90 24.50
C ALA A 224 10.80 -6.37 24.85
N ALA A 225 11.08 -5.10 24.58
CA ALA A 225 12.34 -4.46 24.94
C ALA A 225 12.57 -4.44 26.47
N SER A 226 11.50 -4.25 27.23
CA SER A 226 11.57 -4.32 28.71
C SER A 226 12.00 -5.70 29.20
N ARG A 227 11.50 -6.79 28.58
CA ARG A 227 11.93 -8.18 28.91
C ARG A 227 13.38 -8.40 28.54
N LEU A 228 13.80 -8.00 27.33
CA LEU A 228 15.20 -8.14 26.89
C LEU A 228 16.17 -7.41 27.81
N LEU A 229 15.84 -6.19 28.24
CA LEU A 229 16.66 -5.43 29.17
C LEU A 229 16.73 -6.03 30.57
N SER A 230 15.68 -6.74 31.00
CA SER A 230 15.70 -7.43 32.30
C SER A 230 16.62 -8.66 32.27
N GLN A 231 16.79 -9.29 31.13
CA GLN A 231 17.67 -10.44 30.90
C GLN A 231 19.11 -10.00 30.55
N ASN A 232 19.24 -8.90 29.83
CA ASN A 232 20.49 -8.34 29.34
C ASN A 232 20.56 -6.83 29.63
N PRO A 233 20.93 -6.43 30.87
CA PRO A 233 20.89 -5.01 31.29
C PRO A 233 21.87 -4.09 30.57
N ASP A 234 22.84 -4.67 29.88
CA ASP A 234 23.91 -4.01 29.11
C ASP A 234 23.61 -3.87 27.61
N ILE A 235 22.38 -4.18 27.15
CA ILE A 235 21.91 -3.80 25.82
C ILE A 235 22.10 -2.29 25.64
N ASN A 236 22.75 -1.91 24.53
CA ASN A 236 23.01 -0.53 24.18
C ASN A 236 22.44 -0.13 22.80
N VAL A 237 21.90 -1.10 22.02
CA VAL A 237 21.18 -0.83 20.77
C VAL A 237 19.95 -1.72 20.68
N PHE A 238 18.82 -1.16 20.23
CA PHE A 238 17.67 -1.91 19.75
C PHE A 238 17.52 -1.72 18.24
N TYR A 239 17.44 -2.83 17.52
CA TYR A 239 16.96 -2.88 16.14
C TYR A 239 15.51 -3.37 16.12
N CYS A 240 14.62 -2.58 15.53
CA CYS A 240 13.20 -2.88 15.41
C CYS A 240 12.82 -3.05 13.94
N HIS A 241 12.04 -4.07 13.63
CA HIS A 241 11.61 -4.37 12.26
C HIS A 241 10.71 -3.30 11.65
N ASP A 242 10.11 -2.42 12.44
CA ASP A 242 9.52 -1.17 11.95
C ASP A 242 9.75 0.01 12.91
N SER A 243 9.59 1.22 12.39
CA SER A 243 9.82 2.44 13.16
C SER A 243 8.72 2.73 14.17
N ASN A 244 7.49 2.22 13.98
CA ASN A 244 6.43 2.33 14.98
C ASN A 244 6.77 1.49 16.23
N MET A 245 7.31 0.28 16.05
CA MET A 245 7.85 -0.53 17.15
C MET A 245 9.08 0.14 17.79
N ALA A 246 9.96 0.77 16.98
CA ALA A 246 11.10 1.53 17.49
C ALA A 246 10.66 2.68 18.42
N LEU A 247 9.60 3.40 18.06
CA LEU A 247 9.01 4.42 18.94
C LEU A 247 8.45 3.81 20.24
N GLY A 248 7.87 2.62 20.19
CA GLY A 248 7.43 1.89 21.39
C GLY A 248 8.58 1.53 22.33
N VAL A 249 9.72 1.13 21.77
CA VAL A 249 10.95 0.90 22.54
C VAL A 249 11.44 2.21 23.15
N TYR A 250 11.52 3.29 22.37
CA TYR A 250 11.91 4.60 22.86
C TYR A 250 10.99 5.10 24.00
N ASP A 251 9.68 4.96 23.85
CA ASP A 251 8.71 5.36 24.88
C ASP A 251 8.96 4.62 26.21
N MET A 252 9.27 3.33 26.16
CA MET A 252 9.65 2.51 27.33
C MET A 252 10.97 2.97 27.93
N LEU A 253 12.01 3.23 27.13
CA LEU A 253 13.30 3.73 27.59
C LEU A 253 13.16 5.08 28.28
N LYS A 254 12.35 5.98 27.70
CA LYS A 254 12.03 7.29 28.26
C LYS A 254 11.30 7.18 29.62
N ALA A 255 10.34 6.29 29.73
CA ALA A 255 9.62 6.05 30.98
C ALA A 255 10.56 5.55 32.11
N ARG A 256 11.68 4.89 31.75
CA ARG A 256 12.73 4.45 32.67
C ARG A 256 13.85 5.48 32.88
N GLY A 257 13.86 6.60 32.18
CA GLY A 257 14.92 7.61 32.23
C GLY A 257 16.28 7.14 31.72
N ILE A 258 16.29 6.20 30.75
CA ILE A 258 17.52 5.61 30.16
C ILE A 258 17.61 5.78 28.66
N GLN A 259 16.74 6.58 28.05
CA GLN A 259 16.68 6.80 26.59
C GLN A 259 17.98 7.34 25.98
N ASP A 260 18.78 8.06 26.78
CA ASP A 260 20.05 8.64 26.30
C ASP A 260 21.22 7.63 26.32
N LYS A 261 21.00 6.44 26.86
CA LYS A 261 22.01 5.38 27.00
C LYS A 261 21.92 4.30 25.94
N ILE A 262 20.76 4.19 25.27
CA ILE A 262 20.44 3.08 24.37
C ILE A 262 19.96 3.67 23.05
N GLN A 263 20.61 3.28 21.97
CA GLN A 263 20.23 3.69 20.62
C GLN A 263 19.07 2.84 20.09
N VAL A 264 18.21 3.43 19.30
CA VAL A 264 17.07 2.73 18.70
C VAL A 264 17.05 3.00 17.19
N ILE A 265 16.96 1.92 16.41
CA ILE A 265 16.93 1.94 14.95
C ILE A 265 15.67 1.22 14.49
N GLY A 266 15.00 1.75 13.45
CA GLY A 266 13.79 1.18 12.89
C GLY A 266 13.76 1.21 11.37
N ILE A 267 12.69 0.65 10.78
CA ILE A 267 12.43 0.68 9.34
C ILE A 267 11.08 1.36 9.11
N GLY A 268 11.02 2.32 8.19
CA GLY A 268 9.83 3.12 7.88
C GLY A 268 10.11 4.62 8.02
N ASN A 269 9.46 5.41 7.20
CA ASN A 269 9.73 6.84 7.06
C ASN A 269 8.46 7.71 6.99
N GLU A 270 7.39 7.30 7.69
CA GLU A 270 6.26 8.18 7.91
C GLU A 270 6.69 9.43 8.72
N THR A 271 5.89 10.47 8.67
CA THR A 271 6.21 11.78 9.26
C THR A 271 6.67 11.69 10.74
N GLU A 272 5.98 10.88 11.57
CA GLU A 272 6.37 10.71 12.99
C GLU A 272 7.77 10.10 13.14
N HIS A 273 8.13 9.15 12.25
CA HIS A 273 9.43 8.49 12.27
C HIS A 273 10.56 9.44 11.86
N MET A 274 10.33 10.25 10.82
CA MET A 274 11.25 11.29 10.37
C MET A 274 11.50 12.33 11.50
N GLU A 275 10.44 12.80 12.15
CA GLU A 275 10.54 13.71 13.27
C GLU A 275 11.26 13.08 14.49
N ALA A 276 11.10 11.78 14.69
CA ALA A 276 11.79 11.06 15.75
C ALA A 276 13.31 11.03 15.53
N VAL A 277 13.76 10.86 14.29
CA VAL A 277 15.18 10.94 13.95
C VAL A 277 15.69 12.38 14.10
N LYS A 278 14.98 13.38 13.58
CA LYS A 278 15.36 14.80 13.70
C LYS A 278 15.49 15.24 15.15
N SER A 279 14.59 14.79 16.01
CA SER A 279 14.60 15.11 17.44
C SER A 279 15.57 14.25 18.27
N GLY A 280 16.23 13.24 17.67
CA GLY A 280 17.17 12.34 18.34
C GLY A 280 16.50 11.28 19.22
N LYS A 281 15.20 11.02 19.07
CA LYS A 281 14.51 9.90 19.72
C LYS A 281 14.94 8.55 19.14
N LEU A 282 15.12 8.50 17.82
CA LEU A 282 15.72 7.38 17.10
C LEU A 282 17.08 7.80 16.58
N TYR A 283 18.04 6.91 16.63
CA TYR A 283 19.36 7.14 16.03
C TYR A 283 19.24 7.27 14.51
N GLY A 284 18.50 6.35 13.90
CA GLY A 284 18.26 6.33 12.46
C GLY A 284 17.12 5.40 12.08
N ILE A 285 16.73 5.52 10.83
CA ILE A 285 15.73 4.67 10.20
C ILE A 285 16.21 4.26 8.80
N VAL A 286 15.69 3.12 8.33
CA VAL A 286 15.77 2.76 6.92
C VAL A 286 14.43 3.12 6.29
N THR A 287 14.43 3.77 5.11
CA THR A 287 13.19 4.20 4.46
C THR A 287 12.42 3.02 3.88
N GLN A 288 11.09 3.11 3.97
CA GLN A 288 10.14 2.25 3.27
C GLN A 288 8.90 3.10 2.96
N PRO A 289 8.89 3.85 1.84
CA PRO A 289 7.83 4.80 1.56
C PRO A 289 6.53 4.11 1.15
N PRO A 290 5.45 4.19 1.95
CA PRO A 290 4.17 3.53 1.64
C PRO A 290 3.49 4.13 0.41
N GLU A 291 3.77 5.39 0.09
CA GLU A 291 3.22 6.07 -1.10
C GLU A 291 3.69 5.41 -2.38
N TYR A 292 4.98 5.07 -2.46
CA TYR A 292 5.53 4.34 -3.60
C TYR A 292 4.80 3.00 -3.80
N GLU A 293 4.66 2.23 -2.72
CA GLU A 293 4.02 0.93 -2.78
C GLU A 293 2.56 1.02 -3.22
N ALA A 294 1.79 1.97 -2.68
CA ALA A 294 0.38 2.15 -3.04
C ALA A 294 0.20 2.60 -4.50
N GLU A 295 0.97 3.59 -4.96
CA GLU A 295 0.88 4.12 -6.32
C GLU A 295 1.26 3.07 -7.36
N TYR A 296 2.39 2.36 -7.15
CA TYR A 296 2.80 1.30 -8.05
C TYR A 296 1.85 0.11 -8.03
N ALA A 297 1.34 -0.30 -6.86
CA ALA A 297 0.38 -1.39 -6.78
C ALA A 297 -0.91 -1.06 -7.55
N TRP A 298 -1.43 0.17 -7.40
CA TRP A 298 -2.59 0.65 -8.14
C TRP A 298 -2.33 0.69 -9.64
N SER A 299 -1.22 1.31 -10.06
CA SER A 299 -0.80 1.36 -11.46
C SER A 299 -0.62 -0.03 -12.07
N CYS A 300 0.10 -0.93 -11.39
CA CYS A 300 0.31 -2.31 -11.85
C CYS A 300 -1.00 -3.08 -11.96
N ALA A 301 -1.93 -2.92 -11.00
CA ALA A 301 -3.23 -3.59 -11.05
C ALA A 301 -4.03 -3.17 -12.28
N LYS A 302 -4.08 -1.88 -12.61
CA LYS A 302 -4.77 -1.37 -13.80
C LYS A 302 -4.14 -1.87 -15.10
N ARG A 303 -2.81 -1.82 -15.19
CA ARG A 303 -2.06 -2.26 -16.37
C ARG A 303 -2.23 -3.76 -16.59
N ALA A 304 -2.13 -4.56 -15.53
CA ALA A 304 -2.39 -5.99 -15.59
C ALA A 304 -3.84 -6.31 -16.00
N ALA A 305 -4.83 -5.59 -15.45
CA ALA A 305 -6.24 -5.70 -15.81
C ALA A 305 -6.53 -5.33 -17.27
N SER A 306 -5.65 -4.58 -17.92
CA SER A 306 -5.72 -4.29 -19.37
C SER A 306 -4.88 -5.24 -20.22
N GLY A 307 -4.27 -6.27 -19.62
CA GLY A 307 -3.50 -7.31 -20.34
C GLY A 307 -2.05 -6.94 -20.62
N GLU A 308 -1.51 -5.89 -19.97
CA GLU A 308 -0.11 -5.51 -20.13
C GLU A 308 0.82 -6.49 -19.40
N ILE A 309 1.95 -6.80 -20.03
CA ILE A 309 3.01 -7.60 -19.41
C ILE A 309 3.84 -6.69 -18.49
N LEU A 310 3.88 -7.04 -17.22
CA LEU A 310 4.59 -6.28 -16.19
C LEU A 310 5.99 -6.84 -15.92
N ARG A 311 6.87 -6.00 -15.34
CA ARG A 311 8.11 -6.48 -14.71
C ARG A 311 7.76 -7.42 -13.56
N LEU A 312 8.65 -8.34 -13.23
CA LEU A 312 8.45 -9.25 -12.09
C LEU A 312 8.50 -8.53 -10.73
N TRP A 313 9.18 -7.37 -10.65
CA TRP A 313 9.36 -6.61 -9.44
C TRP A 313 9.45 -5.10 -9.70
N TYR A 314 8.61 -4.35 -9.02
CA TYR A 314 8.67 -2.90 -8.87
C TYR A 314 9.26 -2.61 -7.49
N LYS A 315 10.58 -2.41 -7.47
CA LYS A 315 11.39 -2.33 -6.25
C LYS A 315 11.40 -0.91 -5.70
N ASN A 316 11.07 -0.74 -4.41
CA ASN A 316 11.32 0.50 -3.69
C ASN A 316 12.82 0.71 -3.54
N LEU A 317 13.27 1.95 -3.73
CA LEU A 317 14.58 2.37 -3.28
C LEU A 317 14.53 2.62 -1.78
N VAL A 318 15.49 2.05 -1.06
CA VAL A 318 15.63 2.20 0.38
C VAL A 318 16.97 2.86 0.70
N VAL A 319 16.98 3.75 1.69
CA VAL A 319 18.19 4.43 2.17
C VAL A 319 18.16 4.54 3.69
N SER A 320 19.31 4.60 4.31
CA SER A 320 19.43 4.91 5.74
C SER A 320 19.36 6.41 5.98
N LEU A 321 18.58 6.82 6.97
CA LEU A 321 18.46 8.21 7.40
C LEU A 321 18.86 8.34 8.86
N THR A 322 19.76 9.27 9.11
CA THR A 322 20.20 9.72 10.43
C THR A 322 19.94 11.22 10.56
N LYS A 323 20.23 11.78 11.71
CA LYS A 323 20.16 13.24 11.92
C LYS A 323 21.03 14.03 10.93
N ASP A 324 22.12 13.43 10.43
CA ASP A 324 23.08 14.11 9.57
C ASP A 324 22.61 14.27 8.12
N ASN A 325 21.69 13.40 7.64
CA ASN A 325 21.25 13.42 6.24
C ASN A 325 19.73 13.56 6.04
N ILE A 326 18.94 13.52 7.11
CA ILE A 326 17.47 13.50 7.00
C ILE A 326 16.89 14.78 6.39
N ASP A 327 17.54 15.93 6.58
CA ASP A 327 17.06 17.19 6.02
C ASP A 327 17.34 17.33 4.51
N THR A 328 18.24 16.49 3.99
CA THR A 328 18.56 16.42 2.56
C THR A 328 17.84 15.28 1.85
N TYR A 329 17.09 14.47 2.59
CA TYR A 329 16.34 13.37 1.99
C TYR A 329 15.22 13.89 1.10
N PHE A 330 15.33 13.56 -0.16
CA PHE A 330 14.30 13.78 -1.16
C PHE A 330 13.62 12.45 -1.45
N ARG A 331 12.30 12.40 -1.28
CA ARG A 331 11.54 11.23 -1.72
C ARG A 331 11.68 11.13 -3.24
N PRO A 332 12.18 10.00 -3.80
CA PRO A 332 12.25 9.84 -5.24
C PRO A 332 10.87 10.04 -5.87
N SER A 333 10.79 10.82 -6.95
CA SER A 333 9.59 10.86 -7.79
C SER A 333 9.43 9.54 -8.52
N LEU A 334 8.20 9.19 -8.81
CA LEU A 334 7.84 8.01 -9.61
C LEU A 334 7.91 8.41 -11.10
N ASP A 335 9.11 8.46 -11.68
CA ASP A 335 9.30 8.64 -13.13
C ASP A 335 9.51 7.29 -13.84
#